data_ae0a988d0b9dd6f94f38de5fd20b43b1
#
_entry.id   ae0a988d0b9dd6f94f38de5fd20b43b1
#
_cell.length_a   1.000
_cell.length_b   1.000
_cell.length_c   1.000
_cell.angle_alpha   90.00
_cell.angle_beta   90.00
_cell.angle_gamma   90.00
#
_symmetry.space_group_name_H-M   'P 1'
#
loop_
_entity.id
_entity.type
_entity.pdbx_description
1 polymer ?
#
loop_
_entity_poly.entity_id
_entity_poly.type
_entity_poly.pdbx_seq_one_letter_code
_entity_poly.pdbx_strand_id
1 'polypeptide(L)'
;MASLLSAPPEPISQSLPLRLLVVAEPHATLPALSELIRRGRVSVEIVSTCAQAADPSLLARAEAVLILLRSTGRGRAELEAKLGQLAEALTSYRLGALVVLDAPGDAREPRYNLLMTVPSSITAEELFGRLRTIADYRPLLAEMEHQIDNMQRLGKRLNLHFVELDQEMRLASRLQRDFLPRELPRVASARFAALFRPASWVSGDIYDVCRVDETHVALYVADAVGHGVAAGLLTMFIKQAVQSKRIREGGYEILPPDVTMARLNDALVEQRLPNCQFVTACYGILNTQSMEFGFARAGHPYPLHITAEGTIHEAKAEGGLLGLFEKERFPLSTIRLQPSDKLLFYSDGLENTLIEARDAASGFPRFSAALLGAARLPVQDLVEQIARSLDTQEGSLNPQDDMTLVALEILP
;
A
#
# COMPACT_ATOMS: atom_id res chain seq x y z
N MET A 1 -30.10 36.24 29.49
CA MET A 1 -28.77 36.84 29.69
C MET A 1 -28.72 37.44 31.07
N ALA A 2 -28.30 36.73 32.08
CA ALA A 2 -27.87 37.20 33.41
C ALA A 2 -27.92 36.00 34.37
N SER A 3 -26.88 35.20 34.46
CA SER A 3 -26.62 34.28 35.57
C SER A 3 -25.36 33.46 35.37
N LEU A 4 -24.23 34.13 35.10
CA LEU A 4 -22.92 33.43 34.97
C LEU A 4 -21.80 34.16 35.76
N LEU A 5 -22.17 34.93 36.77
CA LEU A 5 -21.20 35.65 37.62
C LEU A 5 -21.64 35.56 39.08
N SER A 6 -21.40 34.43 39.75
CA SER A 6 -21.20 34.39 41.20
C SER A 6 -20.97 32.95 41.71
N ALA A 7 -19.79 32.41 41.45
CA ALA A 7 -19.17 31.47 42.36
C ALA A 7 -17.95 32.20 42.95
N PRO A 8 -17.77 32.27 44.29
CA PRO A 8 -16.53 32.77 44.86
C PRO A 8 -15.37 31.86 44.40
N PRO A 9 -14.17 32.42 44.14
CA PRO A 9 -13.03 31.60 43.80
C PRO A 9 -12.77 30.60 44.95
N GLU A 10 -12.72 29.33 44.64
CA GLU A 10 -12.27 28.32 45.59
C GLU A 10 -10.91 28.74 46.16
N PRO A 11 -10.63 28.48 47.45
CA PRO A 11 -9.36 28.83 48.03
C PRO A 11 -8.27 28.11 47.27
N ILE A 12 -7.30 28.88 46.73
CA ILE A 12 -6.13 28.41 46.02
C ILE A 12 -5.50 27.29 46.84
N SER A 13 -5.67 26.06 46.41
CA SER A 13 -4.97 24.91 46.97
C SER A 13 -3.51 25.33 47.14
N GLN A 14 -2.94 25.15 48.36
CA GLN A 14 -1.53 25.43 48.62
C GLN A 14 -0.69 24.53 47.76
N SER A 15 -0.39 24.97 46.53
CA SER A 15 0.51 24.25 45.64
C SER A 15 1.89 24.17 46.31
N LEU A 16 2.48 22.99 46.33
CA LEU A 16 3.83 22.78 46.83
C LEU A 16 4.77 23.86 46.25
N PRO A 17 5.75 24.35 47.03
CA PRO A 17 6.70 25.33 46.55
C PRO A 17 7.47 24.78 45.34
N LEU A 18 7.63 25.62 44.29
CA LEU A 18 8.35 25.29 43.10
C LEU A 18 9.85 25.06 43.42
N ARG A 19 10.42 23.93 43.04
CA ARG A 19 11.81 23.58 43.33
C ARG A 19 12.73 24.17 42.26
N LEU A 20 13.49 25.18 42.65
CA LEU A 20 14.41 25.91 41.76
C LEU A 20 15.85 25.55 42.04
N LEU A 21 16.60 25.28 40.98
CA LEU A 21 18.07 25.34 41.02
C LEU A 21 18.48 26.75 40.62
N VAL A 22 19.20 27.43 41.53
CA VAL A 22 19.65 28.79 41.29
C VAL A 22 21.19 28.78 41.10
N VAL A 23 21.63 29.24 39.96
CA VAL A 23 23.07 29.49 39.68
C VAL A 23 23.32 30.96 39.97
N ALA A 24 24.01 31.27 41.06
CA ALA A 24 24.29 32.65 41.47
C ALA A 24 25.77 32.87 41.63
N GLU A 25 26.35 33.81 40.86
CA GLU A 25 27.70 34.28 41.11
C GLU A 25 27.79 35.02 42.50
N PRO A 26 28.97 35.06 43.18
CA PRO A 26 29.12 35.75 44.48
C PRO A 26 28.58 37.16 44.40
N HIS A 27 27.75 37.51 45.38
CA HIS A 27 27.07 38.82 45.51
C HIS A 27 26.01 39.16 44.43
N ALA A 28 25.64 38.20 43.55
CA ALA A 28 24.47 38.41 42.70
C ALA A 28 23.20 38.27 43.52
N THR A 29 22.38 39.28 43.49
CA THR A 29 21.08 39.31 44.23
C THR A 29 19.96 39.68 43.28
N LEU A 30 18.81 39.06 43.49
CA LEU A 30 17.59 39.39 42.76
C LEU A 30 16.45 39.62 43.79
N PRO A 31 15.99 40.86 43.99
CA PRO A 31 14.97 41.18 44.97
C PRO A 31 13.69 40.33 44.79
N ALA A 32 13.26 40.13 43.55
CA ALA A 32 12.13 39.28 43.21
C ALA A 32 12.25 37.83 43.74
N LEU A 33 13.44 37.23 43.65
CA LEU A 33 13.69 35.88 44.17
C LEU A 33 13.60 35.87 45.71
N SER A 34 14.25 36.84 46.37
CA SER A 34 14.20 37.00 47.84
C SER A 34 12.77 37.12 48.37
N GLU A 35 11.91 37.80 47.63
CA GLU A 35 10.49 37.94 47.97
C GLU A 35 9.74 36.63 47.81
N LEU A 36 9.98 35.86 46.72
CA LEU A 36 9.37 34.55 46.48
C LEU A 36 9.75 33.53 47.56
N ILE A 37 11.04 33.51 47.98
CA ILE A 37 11.51 32.66 49.07
C ILE A 37 10.79 33.03 50.40
N ARG A 38 10.71 34.31 50.74
CA ARG A 38 10.02 34.80 51.95
C ARG A 38 8.53 34.45 51.98
N ARG A 39 7.88 34.45 50.80
CA ARG A 39 6.48 34.08 50.65
C ARG A 39 6.25 32.54 50.60
N GLY A 40 7.33 31.71 50.65
CA GLY A 40 7.22 30.26 50.62
C GLY A 40 6.74 29.69 49.27
N ARG A 41 6.82 30.49 48.18
CA ARG A 41 6.35 30.05 46.85
C ARG A 41 7.38 29.20 46.09
N VAL A 42 8.67 29.32 46.46
CA VAL A 42 9.77 28.60 45.85
C VAL A 42 10.64 27.97 46.92
N SER A 43 11.17 26.79 46.64
CA SER A 43 12.25 26.14 47.40
C SER A 43 13.49 26.17 46.51
N VAL A 44 14.59 26.69 47.06
CA VAL A 44 15.79 26.96 46.24
C VAL A 44 16.98 26.11 46.68
N GLU A 45 17.71 25.58 45.72
CA GLU A 45 19.07 25.02 45.88
C GLU A 45 20.01 25.92 45.10
N ILE A 46 21.06 26.45 45.79
CA ILE A 46 21.91 27.50 45.24
C ILE A 46 23.32 26.92 44.98
N VAL A 47 23.79 27.12 43.76
CA VAL A 47 25.18 26.77 43.34
C VAL A 47 25.90 28.00 42.77
N SER A 48 27.22 27.97 42.85
CA SER A 48 28.02 29.14 42.48
C SER A 48 28.46 29.16 41.00
N THR A 49 28.41 28.04 40.30
CA THR A 49 28.88 27.94 38.93
C THR A 49 27.96 27.10 38.04
N CYS A 50 27.94 27.39 36.74
CA CYS A 50 27.21 26.57 35.74
C CYS A 50 27.69 25.11 35.71
N ALA A 51 28.99 24.85 35.98
CA ALA A 51 29.52 23.48 36.04
C ALA A 51 28.92 22.69 37.21
N GLN A 52 28.74 23.30 38.38
CA GLN A 52 28.04 22.70 39.53
C GLN A 52 26.57 22.44 39.22
N ALA A 53 25.93 23.38 38.53
CA ALA A 53 24.51 23.24 38.16
C ALA A 53 24.25 22.13 37.15
N ALA A 54 25.28 21.69 36.41
CA ALA A 54 25.18 20.57 35.48
C ALA A 54 25.20 19.19 36.18
N ASP A 55 25.29 19.14 37.51
CA ASP A 55 25.23 17.89 38.28
C ASP A 55 23.86 17.18 38.06
N PRO A 56 23.88 15.92 37.59
CA PRO A 56 22.67 15.12 37.36
C PRO A 56 21.72 15.04 38.55
N SER A 57 22.26 14.98 39.77
CA SER A 57 21.48 14.86 40.99
C SER A 57 20.70 16.12 41.32
N LEU A 58 21.22 17.29 40.98
CA LEU A 58 20.57 18.60 41.18
C LEU A 58 19.50 18.81 40.08
N LEU A 59 19.83 18.55 38.83
CA LEU A 59 18.92 18.70 37.69
C LEU A 59 17.70 17.77 37.79
N ALA A 60 17.90 16.55 38.30
CA ALA A 60 16.78 15.61 38.48
C ALA A 60 15.73 16.10 39.49
N ARG A 61 16.13 16.90 40.50
CA ARG A 61 15.26 17.40 41.54
C ARG A 61 14.64 18.77 41.22
N ALA A 62 15.27 19.54 40.35
CA ALA A 62 14.78 20.87 39.97
C ALA A 62 13.57 20.80 39.02
N GLU A 63 12.64 21.75 39.15
CA GLU A 63 11.53 21.95 38.23
C GLU A 63 11.81 23.08 37.23
N ALA A 64 12.63 24.05 37.58
CA ALA A 64 13.16 25.10 36.71
C ALA A 64 14.52 25.57 37.21
N VAL A 65 15.26 26.25 36.35
CA VAL A 65 16.57 26.82 36.69
C VAL A 65 16.55 28.34 36.55
N LEU A 66 17.17 29.03 37.50
CA LEU A 66 17.34 30.48 37.48
C LEU A 66 18.86 30.79 37.50
N ILE A 67 19.31 31.57 36.55
CA ILE A 67 20.74 31.89 36.39
C ILE A 67 20.94 33.38 36.62
N LEU A 68 21.70 33.71 37.67
CA LEU A 68 22.02 35.08 38.08
C LEU A 68 23.49 35.33 37.78
N LEU A 69 23.79 35.95 36.64
CA LEU A 69 25.14 36.28 36.22
C LEU A 69 25.37 37.79 36.28
N ARG A 70 26.50 38.24 36.80
CA ARG A 70 26.87 39.66 36.79
C ARG A 70 27.42 40.07 35.43
N SER A 71 26.87 41.13 34.89
CA SER A 71 27.39 41.80 33.70
C SER A 71 28.60 42.71 34.05
N THR A 72 29.70 42.13 34.51
CA THR A 72 30.92 42.89 34.75
C THR A 72 31.88 42.74 33.57
N GLY A 73 31.66 43.48 32.46
CA GLY A 73 32.65 43.68 31.40
C GLY A 73 33.21 42.46 30.70
N ARG A 74 32.66 41.27 30.96
CA ARG A 74 33.08 40.01 30.34
C ARG A 74 32.51 39.91 28.93
N GLY A 75 33.37 39.52 28.01
CA GLY A 75 32.96 39.37 26.62
C GLY A 75 31.85 38.32 26.45
N ARG A 76 30.95 38.56 25.54
CA ARG A 76 29.80 37.70 25.16
C ARG A 76 30.22 36.22 24.95
N ALA A 77 31.42 35.98 24.41
CA ALA A 77 31.94 34.63 24.16
C ALA A 77 32.17 33.83 25.47
N GLU A 78 32.56 34.46 26.56
CA GLU A 78 32.76 33.78 27.86
C GLU A 78 31.41 33.39 28.49
N LEU A 79 30.37 34.24 28.35
CA LEU A 79 29.01 33.95 28.79
C LEU A 79 28.40 32.79 27.99
N GLU A 80 28.55 32.82 26.66
CA GLU A 80 28.07 31.76 25.78
C GLU A 80 28.74 30.42 26.05
N ALA A 81 30.05 30.42 26.34
CA ALA A 81 30.78 29.21 26.70
C ALA A 81 30.34 28.60 28.03
N LYS A 82 30.08 29.44 29.05
CA LYS A 82 29.58 28.99 30.37
C LYS A 82 28.15 28.46 30.27
N LEU A 83 27.29 29.11 29.51
CA LEU A 83 25.89 28.71 29.30
C LEU A 83 25.81 27.46 28.40
N GLY A 84 26.76 27.26 27.46
CA GLY A 84 26.76 26.14 26.54
C GLY A 84 26.76 24.78 27.23
N GLN A 85 27.68 24.59 28.19
CA GLN A 85 27.78 23.34 28.96
C GLN A 85 26.50 23.08 29.78
N LEU A 86 25.95 24.13 30.42
CA LEU A 86 24.72 23.99 31.17
C LEU A 86 23.52 23.77 30.25
N ALA A 87 23.47 24.41 29.09
CA ALA A 87 22.40 24.25 28.13
C ALA A 87 22.25 22.82 27.59
N GLU A 88 23.38 22.13 27.34
CA GLU A 88 23.40 20.72 26.97
C GLU A 88 22.80 19.83 28.09
N ALA A 89 23.23 20.07 29.33
CA ALA A 89 22.69 19.36 30.49
C ALA A 89 21.18 19.67 30.69
N LEU A 90 20.78 20.94 30.60
CA LEU A 90 19.36 21.32 30.68
C LEU A 90 18.50 20.66 29.61
N THR A 91 19.01 20.56 28.38
CA THR A 91 18.33 19.88 27.29
C THR A 91 18.13 18.39 27.60
N SER A 92 19.15 17.72 28.11
CA SER A 92 19.09 16.30 28.48
C SER A 92 18.07 16.04 29.61
N TYR A 93 17.92 17.00 30.55
CA TYR A 93 16.95 16.89 31.65
C TYR A 93 15.62 17.61 31.38
N ARG A 94 15.44 18.19 30.19
CA ARG A 94 14.25 18.94 29.77
C ARG A 94 13.90 20.07 30.75
N LEU A 95 14.91 20.74 31.25
CA LEU A 95 14.76 21.85 32.19
C LEU A 95 14.91 23.17 31.46
N GLY A 96 13.86 24.00 31.52
CA GLY A 96 13.98 25.37 31.08
C GLY A 96 14.66 26.26 32.14
N ALA A 97 15.37 27.28 31.70
CA ALA A 97 16.04 28.21 32.57
C ALA A 97 15.77 29.66 32.20
N LEU A 98 15.67 30.49 33.22
CA LEU A 98 15.68 31.96 33.10
C LEU A 98 17.07 32.50 33.41
N VAL A 99 17.61 33.33 32.53
CA VAL A 99 18.88 34.03 32.71
C VAL A 99 18.55 35.50 33.01
N VAL A 100 18.99 36.00 34.18
CA VAL A 100 18.80 37.40 34.58
C VAL A 100 19.98 38.22 34.07
N LEU A 101 19.68 39.29 33.34
CA LEU A 101 20.65 40.21 32.78
C LEU A 101 20.46 41.62 33.40
N ASP A 102 21.58 42.24 33.80
CA ASP A 102 21.56 43.58 34.46
C ASP A 102 21.33 44.74 33.48
N ALA A 103 21.54 44.58 32.18
CA ALA A 103 21.36 45.63 31.19
C ALA A 103 20.48 45.19 30.01
N PRO A 104 19.44 45.93 29.64
CA PRO A 104 18.56 45.56 28.53
C PRO A 104 19.14 45.76 27.11
N GLY A 105 20.36 46.29 26.98
CA GLY A 105 20.98 46.64 25.70
C GLY A 105 21.83 45.54 25.04
N ASP A 106 22.27 44.51 25.79
CA ASP A 106 23.19 43.46 25.30
C ASP A 106 22.49 42.12 24.99
N ALA A 107 21.19 42.05 25.17
CA ALA A 107 20.42 40.82 25.09
C ALA A 107 19.88 40.56 23.68
N ARG A 108 20.76 40.08 22.75
CA ARG A 108 20.28 39.12 21.77
C ARG A 108 20.00 37.82 22.53
N GLU A 109 18.76 37.28 22.36
CA GLU A 109 18.34 36.00 22.94
C GLU A 109 19.42 34.92 22.84
N PRO A 110 19.70 34.18 23.91
CA PRO A 110 20.64 33.05 23.84
C PRO A 110 20.18 32.07 22.79
N ARG A 111 21.10 31.54 21.99
CA ARG A 111 20.80 30.59 20.88
C ARG A 111 20.31 29.21 21.36
N TYR A 112 19.94 29.09 22.63
CA TYR A 112 19.53 27.80 23.22
C TYR A 112 18.04 27.82 23.52
N ASN A 113 17.31 26.86 22.96
CA ASN A 113 15.83 26.80 22.98
C ASN A 113 15.20 26.76 24.37
N LEU A 114 15.93 26.33 25.41
CA LEU A 114 15.44 26.23 26.80
C LEU A 114 15.90 27.36 27.69
N LEU A 115 16.64 28.35 27.16
CA LEU A 115 17.11 29.52 27.92
C LEU A 115 16.33 30.75 27.49
N MET A 116 15.69 31.41 28.46
CA MET A 116 14.97 32.66 28.26
C MET A 116 15.63 33.75 29.09
N THR A 117 15.75 34.95 28.55
CA THR A 117 16.33 36.11 29.28
C THR A 117 15.25 36.92 29.95
N VAL A 118 15.57 37.44 31.14
CA VAL A 118 14.72 38.36 31.90
C VAL A 118 15.56 39.50 32.46
N PRO A 119 14.98 40.74 32.59
CA PRO A 119 15.70 41.85 33.19
C PRO A 119 15.81 41.70 34.71
N SER A 120 16.86 42.30 35.32
CA SER A 120 17.01 42.32 36.78
C SER A 120 15.92 43.11 37.51
N SER A 121 15.16 43.96 36.78
CA SER A 121 14.02 44.69 37.27
C SER A 121 12.69 43.91 37.30
N ILE A 122 12.72 42.61 36.97
CA ILE A 122 11.54 41.72 36.94
C ILE A 122 10.84 41.69 38.31
N THR A 123 9.52 41.74 38.33
CA THR A 123 8.74 41.63 39.57
C THR A 123 8.67 40.18 40.07
N ALA A 124 8.39 39.99 41.36
CA ALA A 124 8.26 38.63 41.93
C ALA A 124 7.13 37.84 41.30
N GLU A 125 6.00 38.47 41.01
CA GLU A 125 4.86 37.77 40.36
C GLU A 125 5.18 37.35 38.91
N GLU A 126 5.85 38.21 38.16
CA GLU A 126 6.23 37.91 36.80
C GLU A 126 7.30 36.79 36.76
N LEU A 127 8.31 36.87 37.63
CA LEU A 127 9.34 35.84 37.77
C LEU A 127 8.72 34.50 38.11
N PHE A 128 7.80 34.47 39.08
CA PHE A 128 7.11 33.21 39.44
C PHE A 128 6.25 32.68 38.31
N GLY A 129 5.50 33.53 37.63
CA GLY A 129 4.68 33.12 36.47
C GLY A 129 5.51 32.45 35.37
N ARG A 130 6.67 33.05 34.99
CA ARG A 130 7.55 32.49 33.98
C ARG A 130 8.20 31.16 34.41
N LEU A 131 8.70 31.11 35.66
CA LEU A 131 9.28 29.87 36.22
C LEU A 131 8.24 28.77 36.31
N ARG A 132 7.03 29.06 36.72
CA ARG A 132 5.93 28.11 36.79
C ARG A 132 5.55 27.58 35.39
N THR A 133 5.43 28.46 34.42
CA THR A 133 5.18 28.08 33.02
C THR A 133 6.25 27.11 32.51
N ILE A 134 7.52 27.42 32.76
CA ILE A 134 8.63 26.53 32.37
C ILE A 134 8.49 25.14 33.01
N ALA A 135 8.17 25.08 34.30
CA ALA A 135 8.01 23.83 35.02
C ALA A 135 6.81 23.02 34.52
N ASP A 136 5.70 23.68 34.20
CA ASP A 136 4.47 23.03 33.70
C ASP A 136 4.64 22.48 32.28
N TYR A 137 5.53 23.04 31.46
CA TYR A 137 5.83 22.50 30.13
C TYR A 137 6.72 21.23 30.13
N ARG A 138 7.48 21.01 31.20
CA ARG A 138 8.40 19.86 31.29
C ARG A 138 7.72 18.50 31.08
N PRO A 139 6.62 18.14 31.76
CA PRO A 139 5.95 16.87 31.54
C PRO A 139 5.38 16.75 30.13
N LEU A 140 4.91 17.85 29.53
CA LEU A 140 4.40 17.87 28.17
C LEU A 140 5.50 17.53 27.15
N LEU A 141 6.68 18.13 27.31
CA LEU A 141 7.82 17.82 26.44
C LEU A 141 8.24 16.37 26.56
N ALA A 142 8.27 15.81 27.78
CA ALA A 142 8.59 14.42 28.02
C ALA A 142 7.58 13.47 27.33
N GLU A 143 6.30 13.77 27.41
CA GLU A 143 5.25 13.01 26.75
C GLU A 143 5.36 13.07 25.23
N MET A 144 5.60 14.27 24.67
CA MET A 144 5.79 14.43 23.22
C MET A 144 6.98 13.61 22.69
N GLU A 145 8.12 13.61 23.38
CA GLU A 145 9.27 12.81 22.99
C GLU A 145 8.98 11.31 23.07
N HIS A 146 8.28 10.87 24.12
CA HIS A 146 7.86 9.47 24.23
C HIS A 146 6.96 9.06 23.06
N GLN A 147 6.02 9.91 22.67
CA GLN A 147 5.16 9.68 21.51
C GLN A 147 5.96 9.61 20.20
N ILE A 148 6.92 10.53 20.00
CA ILE A 148 7.80 10.53 18.82
C ILE A 148 8.61 9.22 18.75
N ASP A 149 9.21 8.79 19.86
CA ASP A 149 9.99 7.54 19.91
C ASP A 149 9.10 6.30 19.61
N ASN A 150 7.90 6.27 20.17
CA ASN A 150 6.92 5.22 19.89
C ASN A 150 6.51 5.20 18.40
N MET A 151 6.26 6.39 17.80
CA MET A 151 5.95 6.50 16.36
C MET A 151 7.12 6.01 15.50
N GLN A 152 8.35 6.36 15.85
CA GLN A 152 9.54 5.89 15.12
C GLN A 152 9.72 4.37 15.23
N ARG A 153 9.50 3.79 16.41
CA ARG A 153 9.55 2.32 16.60
C ARG A 153 8.46 1.62 15.80
N LEU A 154 7.24 2.16 15.82
CA LEU A 154 6.14 1.62 15.03
C LEU A 154 6.43 1.71 13.53
N GLY A 155 6.93 2.85 13.05
CA GLY A 155 7.33 3.04 11.65
C GLY A 155 8.40 2.04 11.19
N LYS A 156 9.41 1.78 12.03
CA LYS A 156 10.43 0.75 11.73
C LYS A 156 9.84 -0.65 11.64
N ARG A 157 8.93 -1.03 12.57
CA ARG A 157 8.25 -2.33 12.53
C ARG A 157 7.39 -2.48 11.29
N LEU A 158 6.58 -1.47 10.97
CA LEU A 158 5.78 -1.45 9.76
C LEU A 158 6.64 -1.65 8.50
N ASN A 159 7.75 -0.94 8.39
CA ASN A 159 8.63 -1.06 7.24
C ASN A 159 9.22 -2.47 7.11
N LEU A 160 9.61 -3.12 8.21
CA LEU A 160 10.07 -4.50 8.20
C LEU A 160 8.99 -5.46 7.71
N HIS A 161 7.75 -5.34 8.22
CA HIS A 161 6.64 -6.18 7.76
C HIS A 161 6.29 -5.94 6.28
N PHE A 162 6.39 -4.69 5.79
CA PHE A 162 6.21 -4.42 4.36
C PHE A 162 7.27 -5.10 3.50
N VAL A 163 8.52 -5.10 3.92
CA VAL A 163 9.61 -5.78 3.18
C VAL A 163 9.39 -7.30 3.17
N GLU A 164 9.01 -7.89 4.29
CA GLU A 164 8.69 -9.32 4.38
C GLU A 164 7.52 -9.68 3.45
N LEU A 165 6.42 -8.91 3.53
CA LEU A 165 5.24 -9.13 2.68
C LEU A 165 5.57 -8.98 1.19
N ASP A 166 6.37 -7.98 0.80
CA ASP A 166 6.80 -7.79 -0.58
C ASP A 166 7.58 -9.01 -1.09
N GLN A 167 8.48 -9.59 -0.27
CA GLN A 167 9.23 -10.79 -0.62
C GLN A 167 8.33 -12.01 -0.79
N GLU A 168 7.33 -12.20 0.08
CA GLU A 168 6.35 -13.27 -0.04
C GLU A 168 5.50 -13.12 -1.30
N MET A 169 5.06 -11.90 -1.60
CA MET A 169 4.28 -11.61 -2.81
C MET A 169 5.09 -11.85 -4.09
N ARG A 170 6.36 -11.47 -4.12
CA ARG A 170 7.28 -11.76 -5.23
C ARG A 170 7.48 -13.26 -5.44
N LEU A 171 7.52 -14.03 -4.36
CA LEU A 171 7.60 -15.48 -4.44
C LEU A 171 6.30 -16.06 -5.01
N ALA A 172 5.15 -15.66 -4.52
CA ALA A 172 3.84 -16.08 -5.02
C ALA A 172 3.67 -15.76 -6.51
N SER A 173 4.07 -14.55 -6.93
CA SER A 173 4.06 -14.13 -8.34
C SER A 173 4.92 -15.06 -9.23
N ARG A 174 6.11 -15.42 -8.77
CA ARG A 174 6.98 -16.35 -9.51
C ARG A 174 6.37 -17.74 -9.61
N LEU A 175 5.83 -18.26 -8.51
CA LEU A 175 5.16 -19.56 -8.50
C LEU A 175 3.96 -19.56 -9.45
N GLN A 176 3.13 -18.53 -9.45
CA GLN A 176 2.01 -18.44 -10.39
C GLN A 176 2.47 -18.42 -11.85
N ARG A 177 3.53 -17.67 -12.18
CA ARG A 177 4.11 -17.65 -13.52
C ARG A 177 4.64 -19.02 -13.98
N ASP A 178 5.16 -19.83 -13.05
CA ASP A 178 5.62 -21.17 -13.36
C ASP A 178 4.46 -22.14 -13.70
N PHE A 179 3.21 -21.81 -13.32
CA PHE A 179 2.02 -22.54 -13.76
C PHE A 179 1.55 -22.16 -15.17
N LEU A 180 1.95 -21.00 -15.69
CA LEU A 180 1.66 -20.63 -17.08
C LEU A 180 2.55 -21.42 -18.05
N PRO A 181 2.09 -21.64 -19.30
CA PRO A 181 2.90 -22.32 -20.30
C PRO A 181 4.18 -21.53 -20.59
N ARG A 182 5.34 -22.14 -20.39
CA ARG A 182 6.65 -21.51 -20.71
C ARG A 182 6.82 -21.28 -22.20
N GLU A 183 6.29 -22.20 -23.02
CA GLU A 183 6.26 -22.12 -24.48
C GLU A 183 4.87 -22.55 -24.94
N LEU A 184 4.32 -21.82 -25.89
CA LEU A 184 3.08 -22.23 -26.55
C LEU A 184 3.34 -23.37 -27.51
N PRO A 185 2.39 -24.33 -27.67
CA PRO A 185 2.62 -25.51 -28.50
C PRO A 185 2.85 -25.13 -29.98
N ARG A 186 3.78 -25.82 -30.60
CA ARG A 186 4.04 -25.69 -32.04
C ARG A 186 3.24 -26.76 -32.77
N VAL A 187 2.31 -26.31 -33.58
CA VAL A 187 1.44 -27.17 -34.41
C VAL A 187 1.56 -26.70 -35.85
N ALA A 188 1.62 -27.65 -36.79
CA ALA A 188 1.83 -27.31 -38.20
C ALA A 188 0.71 -26.46 -38.80
N SER A 189 -0.53 -26.68 -38.34
CA SER A 189 -1.74 -26.04 -38.86
C SER A 189 -2.24 -24.86 -38.05
N ALA A 190 -1.60 -24.54 -36.89
CA ALA A 190 -2.06 -23.41 -36.05
C ALA A 190 -0.89 -22.72 -35.34
N ARG A 191 -1.03 -21.44 -35.14
CA ARG A 191 -0.16 -20.58 -34.30
C ARG A 191 -0.92 -20.06 -33.10
N PHE A 192 -0.19 -19.86 -32.00
CA PHE A 192 -0.71 -19.32 -30.78
C PHE A 192 0.11 -18.11 -30.32
N ALA A 193 -0.53 -17.15 -29.72
CA ALA A 193 0.11 -16.03 -29.04
C ALA A 193 -0.65 -15.74 -27.75
N ALA A 194 0.04 -15.20 -26.75
CA ALA A 194 -0.59 -14.84 -25.49
C ALA A 194 0.00 -13.54 -24.93
N LEU A 195 -0.84 -12.78 -24.24
CA LEU A 195 -0.49 -11.63 -23.42
C LEU A 195 -1.00 -11.91 -22.01
N PHE A 196 -0.15 -11.67 -21.01
CA PHE A 196 -0.51 -11.80 -19.61
C PHE A 196 0.11 -10.65 -18.83
N ARG A 197 -0.73 -9.79 -18.28
CA ARG A 197 -0.35 -8.59 -17.50
C ARG A 197 -1.14 -8.53 -16.21
N PRO A 198 -0.56 -9.01 -15.11
CA PRO A 198 -1.17 -8.88 -13.79
C PRO A 198 -1.29 -7.42 -13.36
N ALA A 199 -2.42 -7.06 -12.75
CA ALA A 199 -2.63 -5.75 -12.12
C ALA A 199 -1.89 -5.64 -10.78
N SER A 200 -1.63 -6.76 -10.12
CA SER A 200 -0.92 -6.83 -8.84
C SER A 200 0.19 -7.89 -8.88
N TRP A 201 0.80 -8.18 -7.71
CA TRP A 201 1.83 -9.22 -7.61
C TRP A 201 1.34 -10.60 -8.08
N VAL A 202 0.10 -10.94 -7.76
CA VAL A 202 -0.53 -12.22 -8.09
C VAL A 202 -1.85 -11.93 -8.79
N SER A 203 -2.07 -12.57 -9.93
CA SER A 203 -3.22 -12.36 -10.80
C SER A 203 -4.41 -13.24 -10.41
N GLY A 204 -5.63 -12.72 -10.58
CA GLY A 204 -6.87 -13.50 -10.61
C GLY A 204 -7.07 -14.25 -11.93
N ASP A 205 -6.34 -13.85 -12.97
CA ASP A 205 -6.37 -14.51 -14.26
C ASP A 205 -5.41 -15.69 -14.34
N ILE A 206 -5.79 -16.68 -15.14
CA ILE A 206 -4.91 -17.78 -15.58
C ILE A 206 -5.30 -18.24 -16.98
N TYR A 207 -4.30 -18.67 -17.74
CA TYR A 207 -4.51 -19.29 -19.03
C TYR A 207 -3.62 -20.52 -19.22
N ASP A 208 -4.01 -21.36 -20.14
CA ASP A 208 -3.16 -22.41 -20.65
C ASP A 208 -3.42 -22.68 -22.14
N VAL A 209 -2.39 -23.14 -22.82
CA VAL A 209 -2.46 -23.72 -24.17
C VAL A 209 -1.60 -24.96 -24.17
N CYS A 210 -2.21 -26.11 -24.25
CA CYS A 210 -1.49 -27.37 -24.14
C CYS A 210 -1.88 -28.37 -25.24
N ARG A 211 -0.90 -29.11 -25.70
CA ARG A 211 -1.14 -30.22 -26.62
C ARG A 211 -1.70 -31.41 -25.85
N VAL A 212 -2.92 -31.83 -26.17
CA VAL A 212 -3.60 -32.94 -25.51
C VAL A 212 -3.12 -34.27 -26.10
N ASP A 213 -3.03 -34.33 -27.45
CA ASP A 213 -2.48 -35.45 -28.23
C ASP A 213 -1.92 -34.95 -29.58
N GLU A 214 -1.73 -35.86 -30.54
CA GLU A 214 -1.17 -35.58 -31.86
C GLU A 214 -2.05 -34.62 -32.68
N THR A 215 -3.35 -34.60 -32.44
CA THR A 215 -4.35 -33.87 -33.23
C THR A 215 -5.20 -32.86 -32.44
N HIS A 216 -5.03 -32.78 -31.14
CA HIS A 216 -5.83 -31.91 -30.32
C HIS A 216 -4.97 -30.97 -29.48
N VAL A 217 -5.37 -29.69 -29.48
CA VAL A 217 -4.80 -28.65 -28.62
C VAL A 217 -5.92 -28.07 -27.78
N ALA A 218 -5.78 -28.11 -26.45
CA ALA A 218 -6.69 -27.44 -25.50
C ALA A 218 -6.15 -26.08 -25.19
N LEU A 219 -7.05 -25.14 -25.01
CA LEU A 219 -6.75 -23.81 -24.47
C LEU A 219 -7.87 -23.34 -23.56
N TYR A 220 -7.50 -22.51 -22.58
CA TYR A 220 -8.49 -21.82 -21.76
C TYR A 220 -7.95 -20.48 -21.24
N VAL A 221 -8.87 -19.60 -20.92
CA VAL A 221 -8.68 -18.42 -20.07
C VAL A 221 -9.71 -18.50 -18.96
N ALA A 222 -9.27 -18.25 -17.74
CA ALA A 222 -10.14 -18.20 -16.56
C ALA A 222 -9.76 -17.00 -15.70
N ASP A 223 -10.76 -16.38 -15.09
CA ASP A 223 -10.61 -15.25 -14.19
C ASP A 223 -11.38 -15.54 -12.90
N ALA A 224 -10.67 -15.50 -11.79
CA ALA A 224 -11.19 -15.71 -10.45
C ALA A 224 -11.57 -14.37 -9.84
N VAL A 225 -12.81 -14.24 -9.38
CA VAL A 225 -13.31 -13.01 -8.76
C VAL A 225 -12.37 -12.46 -7.68
N GLY A 226 -11.99 -11.19 -7.81
CA GLY A 226 -11.10 -10.48 -6.87
C GLY A 226 -9.63 -10.55 -7.30
N HIS A 227 -8.76 -10.01 -6.46
CA HIS A 227 -7.33 -9.88 -6.75
C HIS A 227 -6.46 -10.33 -5.57
N GLY A 228 -5.19 -10.53 -5.84
CA GLY A 228 -4.21 -10.89 -4.82
C GLY A 228 -4.11 -12.39 -4.56
N VAL A 229 -3.59 -12.76 -3.38
CA VAL A 229 -3.17 -14.13 -3.08
C VAL A 229 -4.31 -15.14 -3.17
N ALA A 230 -5.50 -14.79 -2.68
CA ALA A 230 -6.64 -15.71 -2.69
C ALA A 230 -7.08 -16.06 -4.11
N ALA A 231 -7.23 -15.06 -4.98
CA ALA A 231 -7.53 -15.26 -6.40
C ALA A 231 -6.41 -16.06 -7.09
N GLY A 232 -5.15 -15.72 -6.84
CA GLY A 232 -4.01 -16.46 -7.39
C GLY A 232 -3.94 -17.92 -6.95
N LEU A 233 -4.28 -18.26 -5.70
CA LEU A 233 -4.37 -19.64 -5.26
C LEU A 233 -5.52 -20.39 -5.97
N LEU A 234 -6.63 -19.69 -6.21
CA LEU A 234 -7.77 -20.25 -6.94
C LEU A 234 -7.39 -20.53 -8.40
N THR A 235 -6.60 -19.66 -9.05
CA THR A 235 -6.10 -19.90 -10.40
C THR A 235 -5.19 -21.13 -10.48
N MET A 236 -4.35 -21.34 -9.47
CA MET A 236 -3.52 -22.57 -9.40
C MET A 236 -4.37 -23.82 -9.22
N PHE A 237 -5.44 -23.74 -8.41
CA PHE A 237 -6.42 -24.85 -8.29
C PHE A 237 -7.09 -25.14 -9.62
N ILE A 238 -7.55 -24.11 -10.35
CA ILE A 238 -8.15 -24.27 -11.69
C ILE A 238 -7.19 -25.00 -12.61
N LYS A 239 -5.93 -24.56 -12.69
CA LYS A 239 -4.91 -25.20 -13.52
C LYS A 239 -4.74 -26.68 -13.25
N GLN A 240 -4.84 -27.09 -11.98
CA GLN A 240 -4.69 -28.49 -11.58
C GLN A 240 -5.98 -29.29 -11.79
N ALA A 241 -7.15 -28.64 -11.64
CA ALA A 241 -8.45 -29.29 -11.77
C ALA A 241 -8.91 -29.50 -13.23
N VAL A 242 -8.45 -28.66 -14.16
CA VAL A 242 -8.77 -28.79 -15.58
C VAL A 242 -8.17 -30.06 -16.14
N GLN A 243 -9.03 -30.98 -16.60
CA GLN A 243 -8.65 -32.25 -17.21
C GLN A 243 -9.15 -32.31 -18.64
N SER A 244 -8.24 -32.27 -19.61
CA SER A 244 -8.56 -32.37 -21.05
C SER A 244 -8.73 -33.80 -21.55
N LYS A 245 -8.24 -34.80 -20.79
CA LYS A 245 -8.32 -36.20 -21.14
C LYS A 245 -8.48 -37.10 -19.93
N ARG A 246 -9.10 -38.24 -20.13
CA ARG A 246 -9.24 -39.33 -19.16
C ARG A 246 -8.51 -40.57 -19.62
N ILE A 247 -7.66 -41.12 -18.77
CA ILE A 247 -6.98 -42.43 -19.07
C ILE A 247 -7.99 -43.55 -18.79
N ARG A 248 -8.06 -44.54 -19.71
CA ARG A 248 -8.86 -45.76 -19.62
C ARG A 248 -7.96 -46.98 -19.89
N GLU A 249 -8.49 -48.16 -19.58
CA GLU A 249 -7.81 -49.39 -19.99
C GLU A 249 -7.70 -49.45 -21.53
N GLY A 250 -6.45 -49.47 -22.03
CA GLY A 250 -6.17 -49.55 -23.47
C GLY A 250 -6.10 -48.21 -24.22
N GLY A 251 -6.14 -47.05 -23.52
CA GLY A 251 -5.99 -45.76 -24.20
C GLY A 251 -6.41 -44.57 -23.36
N TYR A 252 -6.88 -43.54 -24.02
CA TYR A 252 -7.41 -42.34 -23.38
C TYR A 252 -8.63 -41.83 -24.16
N GLU A 253 -9.44 -41.08 -23.49
CA GLU A 253 -10.60 -40.35 -24.03
C GLU A 253 -10.36 -38.87 -23.87
N ILE A 254 -10.51 -38.08 -24.94
CA ILE A 254 -10.52 -36.61 -24.85
C ILE A 254 -11.87 -36.20 -24.29
N LEU A 255 -11.85 -35.41 -23.23
CA LEU A 255 -13.08 -34.89 -22.63
C LEU A 255 -13.58 -33.69 -23.44
N PRO A 256 -14.85 -33.69 -23.88
CA PRO A 256 -15.42 -32.53 -24.53
C PRO A 256 -15.43 -31.30 -23.60
N PRO A 257 -15.41 -30.06 -24.13
CA PRO A 257 -15.35 -28.83 -23.35
C PRO A 257 -16.48 -28.68 -22.31
N ASP A 258 -17.70 -29.05 -22.64
CA ASP A 258 -18.85 -29.04 -21.72
C ASP A 258 -18.63 -29.97 -20.52
N VAL A 259 -18.09 -31.17 -20.75
CA VAL A 259 -17.77 -32.12 -19.68
C VAL A 259 -16.63 -31.64 -18.82
N THR A 260 -15.59 -31.04 -19.43
CA THR A 260 -14.44 -30.48 -18.71
C THR A 260 -14.90 -29.33 -17.79
N MET A 261 -15.73 -28.43 -18.31
CA MET A 261 -16.26 -27.30 -17.54
C MET A 261 -17.20 -27.75 -16.41
N ALA A 262 -18.06 -28.73 -16.65
CA ALA A 262 -18.93 -29.29 -15.60
C ALA A 262 -18.10 -29.91 -14.46
N ARG A 263 -17.03 -30.65 -14.78
CA ARG A 263 -16.12 -31.22 -13.77
C ARG A 263 -15.36 -30.16 -13.00
N LEU A 264 -14.89 -29.12 -13.68
CA LEU A 264 -14.24 -27.98 -13.01
C LEU A 264 -15.22 -27.29 -12.05
N ASN A 265 -16.47 -27.11 -12.47
CA ASN A 265 -17.51 -26.56 -11.62
C ASN A 265 -17.74 -27.42 -10.37
N ASP A 266 -17.89 -28.73 -10.53
CA ASP A 266 -18.09 -29.64 -9.40
C ASP A 266 -16.91 -29.58 -8.42
N ALA A 267 -15.68 -29.58 -8.94
CA ALA A 267 -14.48 -29.46 -8.13
C ALA A 267 -14.40 -28.12 -7.36
N LEU A 268 -14.85 -27.01 -7.96
CA LEU A 268 -14.90 -25.72 -7.31
C LEU A 268 -15.98 -25.63 -6.24
N VAL A 269 -17.17 -26.16 -6.52
CA VAL A 269 -18.29 -26.21 -5.55
C VAL A 269 -17.93 -27.07 -4.33
N GLU A 270 -17.22 -28.18 -4.51
CA GLU A 270 -16.72 -29.02 -3.42
C GLU A 270 -15.79 -28.26 -2.45
N GLN A 271 -15.05 -27.25 -2.94
CA GLN A 271 -14.18 -26.44 -2.08
C GLN A 271 -14.95 -25.54 -1.10
N ARG A 272 -16.26 -25.30 -1.31
CA ARG A 272 -17.10 -24.43 -0.48
C ARG A 272 -16.44 -23.10 -0.20
N LEU A 273 -16.01 -22.43 -1.25
CA LEU A 273 -15.25 -21.17 -1.15
C LEU A 273 -16.01 -20.12 -0.34
N PRO A 274 -15.35 -19.41 0.60
CA PRO A 274 -15.99 -18.37 1.39
C PRO A 274 -16.38 -17.17 0.52
N ASN A 275 -17.31 -16.34 0.98
CA ASN A 275 -17.71 -15.07 0.36
C ASN A 275 -18.24 -15.17 -1.08
N CYS A 276 -18.87 -16.28 -1.44
CA CYS A 276 -19.42 -16.50 -2.79
C CYS A 276 -18.38 -16.24 -3.90
N GLN A 277 -17.17 -16.70 -3.71
CA GLN A 277 -16.15 -16.63 -4.75
C GLN A 277 -16.58 -17.51 -5.93
N PHE A 278 -16.45 -16.96 -7.13
CA PHE A 278 -16.75 -17.64 -8.38
C PHE A 278 -15.63 -17.43 -9.39
N VAL A 279 -15.70 -18.16 -10.47
CA VAL A 279 -14.74 -18.07 -11.57
C VAL A 279 -15.51 -17.89 -12.87
N THR A 280 -15.00 -17.02 -13.73
CA THR A 280 -15.38 -16.99 -15.14
C THR A 280 -14.35 -17.74 -15.95
N ALA A 281 -14.77 -18.48 -16.97
CA ALA A 281 -13.81 -19.20 -17.82
C ALA A 281 -14.38 -19.46 -19.22
N CYS A 282 -13.46 -19.57 -20.17
CA CYS A 282 -13.76 -20.16 -21.48
C CYS A 282 -12.69 -21.22 -21.79
N TYR A 283 -13.14 -22.44 -22.01
CA TYR A 283 -12.30 -23.59 -22.31
C TYR A 283 -12.66 -24.16 -23.69
N GLY A 284 -11.67 -24.46 -24.51
CA GLY A 284 -11.90 -25.03 -25.82
C GLY A 284 -10.82 -26.03 -26.28
N ILE A 285 -11.16 -26.84 -27.27
CA ILE A 285 -10.30 -27.82 -27.91
C ILE A 285 -10.33 -27.61 -29.41
N LEU A 286 -9.16 -27.41 -30.01
CA LEU A 286 -8.97 -27.41 -31.44
C LEU A 286 -8.59 -28.81 -31.89
N ASN A 287 -9.36 -29.37 -32.86
CA ASN A 287 -8.92 -30.51 -33.65
C ASN A 287 -8.13 -30.00 -34.88
N THR A 288 -6.85 -30.29 -34.93
CA THR A 288 -5.91 -29.76 -35.93
C THR A 288 -6.01 -30.45 -37.29
N GLN A 289 -6.83 -31.50 -37.42
CA GLN A 289 -7.10 -32.18 -38.71
C GLN A 289 -8.43 -31.69 -39.31
N SER A 290 -9.48 -31.62 -38.51
CA SER A 290 -10.80 -31.19 -39.00
C SER A 290 -10.97 -29.65 -38.98
N MET A 291 -10.05 -28.94 -38.31
CA MET A 291 -10.14 -27.49 -38.02
C MET A 291 -11.41 -27.10 -37.27
N GLU A 292 -11.96 -28.03 -36.53
CA GLU A 292 -13.10 -27.81 -35.68
C GLU A 292 -12.64 -27.39 -34.29
N PHE A 293 -13.19 -26.30 -33.82
CA PHE A 293 -12.95 -25.77 -32.48
C PHE A 293 -14.21 -25.90 -31.65
N GLY A 294 -14.21 -26.84 -30.72
CA GLY A 294 -15.29 -26.97 -29.72
C GLY A 294 -14.93 -26.17 -28.46
N PHE A 295 -15.89 -25.45 -27.90
CA PHE A 295 -15.67 -24.69 -26.67
C PHE A 295 -16.90 -24.63 -25.79
N ALA A 296 -16.69 -24.41 -24.50
CA ALA A 296 -17.71 -24.10 -23.50
C ALA A 296 -17.30 -22.86 -22.69
N ARG A 297 -18.29 -22.08 -22.31
CA ARG A 297 -18.10 -20.79 -21.61
C ARG A 297 -18.82 -20.80 -20.27
N ALA A 298 -18.21 -20.17 -19.27
CA ALA A 298 -18.79 -19.95 -17.96
C ALA A 298 -18.70 -18.47 -17.59
N GLY A 299 -19.70 -17.68 -17.89
CA GLY A 299 -19.78 -16.25 -17.53
C GLY A 299 -18.66 -15.36 -18.09
N HIS A 300 -17.68 -15.89 -18.79
CA HIS A 300 -16.49 -15.20 -19.32
C HIS A 300 -16.86 -14.32 -20.53
N PRO A 301 -16.07 -13.28 -20.90
CA PRO A 301 -16.26 -12.58 -22.17
C PRO A 301 -16.36 -13.52 -23.37
N TYR A 302 -17.16 -13.16 -24.37
CA TYR A 302 -17.29 -14.00 -25.56
C TYR A 302 -15.99 -14.00 -26.36
N PRO A 303 -15.46 -15.17 -26.78
CA PRO A 303 -14.34 -15.22 -27.68
C PRO A 303 -14.62 -14.45 -28.97
N LEU A 304 -13.63 -13.77 -29.52
CA LEU A 304 -13.75 -13.07 -30.80
C LEU A 304 -13.24 -13.95 -31.92
N HIS A 305 -14.08 -14.22 -32.91
CA HIS A 305 -13.72 -14.85 -34.16
C HIS A 305 -13.42 -13.79 -35.22
N ILE A 306 -12.21 -13.77 -35.71
CA ILE A 306 -11.75 -12.89 -36.80
C ILE A 306 -11.57 -13.73 -38.03
N THR A 307 -12.33 -13.46 -39.10
CA THR A 307 -12.21 -14.18 -40.38
C THR A 307 -10.97 -13.75 -41.15
N ALA A 308 -10.60 -14.52 -42.16
CA ALA A 308 -9.47 -14.20 -43.06
C ALA A 308 -9.57 -12.79 -43.68
N GLU A 309 -10.79 -12.29 -43.92
CA GLU A 309 -11.08 -10.95 -44.44
C GLU A 309 -10.94 -9.84 -43.38
N GLY A 310 -10.73 -10.21 -42.11
CA GLY A 310 -10.63 -9.29 -40.97
C GLY A 310 -11.97 -8.87 -40.38
N THR A 311 -13.06 -9.57 -40.70
CA THR A 311 -14.37 -9.35 -40.05
C THR A 311 -14.37 -10.00 -38.67
N ILE A 312 -14.87 -9.27 -37.66
CA ILE A 312 -14.84 -9.71 -36.27
C ILE A 312 -16.26 -10.03 -35.79
N HIS A 313 -16.44 -11.17 -35.15
CA HIS A 313 -17.69 -11.61 -34.57
C HIS A 313 -17.47 -12.13 -33.16
N GLU A 314 -18.45 -11.93 -32.27
CA GLU A 314 -18.48 -12.64 -30.98
C GLU A 314 -18.92 -14.10 -31.19
N ALA A 315 -18.13 -15.05 -30.71
CA ALA A 315 -18.49 -16.45 -30.65
C ALA A 315 -19.38 -16.68 -29.42
N LYS A 316 -20.68 -16.50 -29.59
CA LYS A 316 -21.65 -16.58 -28.50
C LYS A 316 -21.82 -18.01 -28.00
N ALA A 317 -21.77 -18.20 -26.70
CA ALA A 317 -22.07 -19.43 -25.98
C ALA A 317 -22.76 -19.12 -24.65
N GLU A 318 -23.71 -19.94 -24.26
CA GLU A 318 -24.38 -19.84 -22.97
C GLU A 318 -23.54 -20.52 -21.88
N GLY A 319 -23.80 -20.19 -20.62
CA GLY A 319 -23.19 -20.80 -19.44
C GLY A 319 -23.09 -19.81 -18.29
N GLY A 320 -23.45 -20.29 -17.10
CA GLY A 320 -23.38 -19.55 -15.84
C GLY A 320 -21.95 -19.42 -15.30
N LEU A 321 -21.81 -19.02 -14.05
CA LEU A 321 -20.50 -18.87 -13.37
C LEU A 321 -20.06 -20.21 -12.76
N LEU A 322 -18.77 -20.46 -12.70
CA LEU A 322 -18.21 -21.64 -12.05
C LEU A 322 -18.14 -21.45 -10.51
N GLY A 323 -18.39 -22.53 -9.79
CA GLY A 323 -18.22 -22.59 -8.34
C GLY A 323 -19.41 -22.09 -7.51
N LEU A 324 -20.50 -21.61 -8.15
CA LEU A 324 -21.67 -21.12 -7.43
C LEU A 324 -22.79 -22.17 -7.29
N PHE A 325 -23.11 -22.89 -8.35
CA PHE A 325 -24.22 -23.81 -8.38
C PHE A 325 -23.80 -25.22 -8.73
N GLU A 326 -24.33 -26.19 -7.99
CA GLU A 326 -24.17 -27.59 -8.34
C GLU A 326 -24.90 -27.91 -9.66
N LYS A 327 -24.30 -28.77 -10.47
CA LYS A 327 -24.88 -29.28 -11.73
C LYS A 327 -25.19 -28.19 -12.76
N GLU A 328 -24.45 -27.07 -12.70
CA GLU A 328 -24.56 -26.03 -13.74
C GLU A 328 -24.17 -26.61 -15.11
N ARG A 329 -24.80 -26.12 -16.17
CA ARG A 329 -24.59 -26.58 -17.54
C ARG A 329 -23.80 -25.57 -18.34
N PHE A 330 -22.84 -26.06 -19.10
CA PHE A 330 -21.96 -25.27 -19.97
C PHE A 330 -22.07 -25.84 -21.40
N PRO A 331 -23.09 -25.44 -22.19
CA PRO A 331 -23.35 -26.05 -23.50
C PRO A 331 -22.14 -25.96 -24.42
N LEU A 332 -21.86 -27.07 -25.13
CA LEU A 332 -20.83 -27.13 -26.14
C LEU A 332 -21.24 -26.28 -27.35
N SER A 333 -20.37 -25.37 -27.74
CA SER A 333 -20.44 -24.63 -28.99
C SER A 333 -19.32 -25.04 -29.90
N THR A 334 -19.52 -25.03 -31.24
CA THR A 334 -18.54 -25.46 -32.20
C THR A 334 -18.39 -24.46 -33.33
N ILE A 335 -17.16 -24.16 -33.72
CA ILE A 335 -16.79 -23.30 -34.84
C ILE A 335 -15.89 -24.08 -35.77
N ARG A 336 -16.19 -24.10 -37.05
CA ARG A 336 -15.27 -24.61 -38.06
C ARG A 336 -14.42 -23.48 -38.59
N LEU A 337 -13.13 -23.51 -38.31
CA LEU A 337 -12.19 -22.49 -38.69
C LEU A 337 -11.66 -22.69 -40.09
N GLN A 338 -11.47 -21.60 -40.82
CA GLN A 338 -10.86 -21.58 -42.15
C GLN A 338 -9.38 -21.14 -42.04
N PRO A 339 -8.56 -21.40 -43.06
CA PRO A 339 -7.22 -20.83 -43.09
C PRO A 339 -7.22 -19.30 -42.89
N SER A 340 -6.32 -18.81 -42.09
CA SER A 340 -6.17 -17.41 -41.65
C SER A 340 -7.24 -16.89 -40.68
N ASP A 341 -8.21 -17.72 -40.31
CA ASP A 341 -9.13 -17.35 -39.20
C ASP A 341 -8.37 -17.32 -37.87
N LYS A 342 -8.84 -16.42 -36.99
CA LYS A 342 -8.28 -16.28 -35.64
C LYS A 342 -9.39 -16.37 -34.60
N LEU A 343 -9.06 -16.90 -33.42
CA LEU A 343 -9.89 -16.83 -32.23
C LEU A 343 -9.11 -16.14 -31.12
N LEU A 344 -9.73 -15.17 -30.46
CA LEU A 344 -9.19 -14.44 -29.33
C LEU A 344 -10.03 -14.70 -28.08
N PHE A 345 -9.37 -15.16 -27.02
CA PHE A 345 -9.93 -15.34 -25.68
C PHE A 345 -9.30 -14.29 -24.77
N TYR A 346 -10.09 -13.56 -24.01
CA TYR A 346 -9.58 -12.43 -23.22
C TYR A 346 -10.35 -12.28 -21.92
N SER A 347 -9.69 -11.81 -20.86
CA SER A 347 -10.33 -11.43 -19.60
C SER A 347 -10.96 -10.04 -19.70
N ASP A 348 -11.86 -9.71 -18.76
CA ASP A 348 -12.62 -8.46 -18.77
C ASP A 348 -11.73 -7.22 -18.63
N GLY A 349 -10.55 -7.30 -18.00
CA GLY A 349 -9.57 -6.23 -17.97
C GLY A 349 -9.12 -5.75 -19.37
N LEU A 350 -9.30 -6.56 -20.41
CA LEU A 350 -9.05 -6.18 -21.80
C LEU A 350 -10.30 -5.72 -22.55
N GLU A 351 -11.51 -5.89 -22.02
CA GLU A 351 -12.74 -5.62 -22.76
C GLU A 351 -12.77 -4.18 -23.31
N ASN A 352 -12.43 -3.19 -22.49
CA ASN A 352 -12.40 -1.78 -22.90
C ASN A 352 -11.34 -1.46 -23.98
N THR A 353 -10.29 -2.28 -24.07
CA THR A 353 -9.25 -2.13 -25.10
C THR A 353 -9.67 -2.72 -26.43
N LEU A 354 -10.46 -3.79 -26.41
CA LEU A 354 -10.92 -4.51 -27.59
C LEU A 354 -12.26 -4.00 -28.11
N ILE A 355 -13.17 -3.62 -27.18
CA ILE A 355 -14.53 -3.18 -27.47
C ILE A 355 -14.71 -1.77 -26.95
N GLU A 356 -14.90 -0.82 -27.87
CA GLU A 356 -15.06 0.61 -27.55
C GLU A 356 -16.44 0.90 -26.92
N ALA A 357 -17.47 0.27 -27.44
CA ALA A 357 -18.85 0.41 -26.96
C ALA A 357 -19.70 -0.78 -27.39
N ARG A 358 -20.87 -0.92 -26.76
CA ARG A 358 -21.94 -1.81 -27.23
C ARG A 358 -23.13 -0.96 -27.64
N ASP A 359 -23.73 -1.29 -28.78
CA ASP A 359 -24.96 -0.63 -29.22
C ASP A 359 -26.09 -0.89 -28.23
N ALA A 360 -26.74 0.17 -27.75
CA ALA A 360 -27.74 0.07 -26.68
C ALA A 360 -29.01 -0.70 -27.09
N ALA A 361 -29.35 -0.77 -28.39
CA ALA A 361 -30.55 -1.42 -28.87
C ALA A 361 -30.30 -2.89 -29.27
N SER A 362 -29.19 -3.18 -29.91
CA SER A 362 -28.84 -4.50 -30.43
C SER A 362 -27.87 -5.30 -29.59
N GLY A 363 -27.14 -4.63 -28.69
CA GLY A 363 -26.06 -5.23 -27.89
C GLY A 363 -24.81 -5.58 -28.70
N PHE A 364 -24.75 -5.24 -30.01
CA PHE A 364 -23.59 -5.53 -30.83
C PHE A 364 -22.37 -4.71 -30.42
N PRO A 365 -21.18 -5.35 -30.34
CA PRO A 365 -19.95 -4.65 -30.00
C PRO A 365 -19.47 -3.75 -31.16
N ARG A 366 -19.00 -2.56 -30.83
CA ARG A 366 -18.18 -1.72 -31.68
C ARG A 366 -16.73 -1.92 -31.27
N PHE A 367 -15.97 -2.57 -32.13
CA PHE A 367 -14.58 -2.89 -31.87
C PHE A 367 -13.69 -1.65 -31.95
N SER A 368 -12.64 -1.63 -31.12
CA SER A 368 -11.69 -0.54 -31.06
C SER A 368 -10.87 -0.39 -32.34
N ALA A 369 -10.39 0.80 -32.62
CA ALA A 369 -9.50 1.05 -33.76
C ALA A 369 -8.21 0.22 -33.69
N ALA A 370 -7.71 -0.06 -32.48
CA ALA A 370 -6.52 -0.91 -32.26
C ALA A 370 -6.77 -2.34 -32.75
N LEU A 371 -7.90 -2.95 -32.35
CA LEU A 371 -8.26 -4.29 -32.78
C LEU A 371 -8.56 -4.37 -34.28
N LEU A 372 -9.33 -3.42 -34.81
CA LEU A 372 -9.64 -3.38 -36.24
C LEU A 372 -8.39 -3.22 -37.11
N GLY A 373 -7.44 -2.38 -36.68
CA GLY A 373 -6.15 -2.21 -37.35
C GLY A 373 -5.25 -3.45 -37.30
N ALA A 374 -5.40 -4.28 -36.26
CA ALA A 374 -4.61 -5.51 -36.08
C ALA A 374 -5.26 -6.76 -36.67
N ALA A 375 -6.56 -6.74 -36.98
CA ALA A 375 -7.35 -7.92 -37.34
C ALA A 375 -6.75 -8.79 -38.48
N ARG A 376 -6.08 -8.16 -39.44
CA ARG A 376 -5.45 -8.85 -40.60
C ARG A 376 -4.00 -9.25 -40.36
N LEU A 377 -3.38 -8.84 -39.27
CA LEU A 377 -1.99 -9.21 -38.96
C LEU A 377 -1.90 -10.67 -38.52
N PRO A 378 -0.73 -11.29 -38.68
CA PRO A 378 -0.44 -12.56 -38.04
C PRO A 378 -0.68 -12.48 -36.54
N VAL A 379 -1.08 -13.60 -35.91
CA VAL A 379 -1.54 -13.60 -34.50
C VAL A 379 -0.51 -13.02 -33.52
N GLN A 380 0.79 -13.21 -33.74
CA GLN A 380 1.84 -12.63 -32.89
C GLN A 380 1.86 -11.10 -33.00
N ASP A 381 1.82 -10.59 -34.24
CA ASP A 381 1.85 -9.14 -34.48
C ASP A 381 0.57 -8.46 -33.98
N LEU A 382 -0.59 -9.15 -34.09
CA LEU A 382 -1.86 -8.71 -33.52
C LEU A 382 -1.76 -8.53 -32.00
N VAL A 383 -1.27 -9.56 -31.30
CA VAL A 383 -1.11 -9.51 -29.83
C VAL A 383 -0.10 -8.44 -29.42
N GLU A 384 1.02 -8.31 -30.17
CA GLU A 384 1.99 -7.24 -29.92
C GLU A 384 1.40 -5.83 -30.15
N GLN A 385 0.57 -5.65 -31.17
CA GLN A 385 -0.07 -4.36 -31.41
C GLN A 385 -1.05 -3.99 -30.31
N ILE A 386 -1.84 -4.96 -29.81
CA ILE A 386 -2.70 -4.76 -28.64
C ILE A 386 -1.83 -4.42 -27.41
N ALA A 387 -0.73 -5.13 -27.19
CA ALA A 387 0.19 -4.86 -26.09
C ALA A 387 0.73 -3.43 -26.14
N ARG A 388 1.15 -2.95 -27.31
CA ARG A 388 1.63 -1.57 -27.51
C ARG A 388 0.53 -0.53 -27.30
N SER A 389 -0.72 -0.83 -27.68
CA SER A 389 -1.84 0.09 -27.44
C SER A 389 -2.11 0.26 -25.94
N LEU A 390 -1.96 -0.83 -25.15
CA LEU A 390 -2.03 -0.77 -23.69
C LEU A 390 -0.92 0.10 -23.08
N ASP A 391 0.31 0.00 -23.59
CA ASP A 391 1.46 0.78 -23.10
C ASP A 391 1.28 2.29 -23.30
N THR A 392 0.47 2.69 -24.29
CA THR A 392 0.21 4.10 -24.61
C THR A 392 -1.02 4.67 -23.90
N GLN A 393 -1.82 3.84 -23.20
CA GLN A 393 -2.99 4.30 -22.45
C GLN A 393 -2.57 4.98 -21.14
N GLU A 394 -3.34 5.99 -20.74
CA GLU A 394 -3.18 6.63 -19.43
C GLU A 394 -3.45 5.61 -18.31
N GLY A 395 -2.53 5.51 -17.35
CA GLY A 395 -2.61 4.50 -16.27
C GLY A 395 -1.98 3.14 -16.59
N SER A 396 -1.31 2.98 -17.74
CA SER A 396 -0.68 1.73 -18.18
C SER A 396 0.30 1.10 -17.17
N LEU A 397 0.90 1.92 -16.29
CA LEU A 397 1.83 1.45 -15.25
C LEU A 397 1.13 0.86 -14.01
N ASN A 398 -0.16 1.16 -13.82
CA ASN A 398 -0.99 0.67 -12.71
C ASN A 398 -2.34 0.19 -13.26
N PRO A 399 -2.38 -0.95 -13.96
CA PRO A 399 -3.63 -1.50 -14.47
C PRO A 399 -4.60 -1.75 -13.30
N GLN A 400 -5.88 -1.47 -13.52
CA GLN A 400 -6.92 -1.64 -12.50
C GLN A 400 -7.35 -3.10 -12.37
N ASP A 401 -7.17 -3.88 -13.43
CA ASP A 401 -7.52 -5.28 -13.47
C ASP A 401 -6.49 -6.11 -14.24
N ASP A 402 -6.51 -7.41 -14.02
CA ASP A 402 -5.65 -8.36 -14.70
C ASP A 402 -6.02 -8.43 -16.19
N MET A 403 -5.02 -8.49 -17.06
CA MET A 403 -5.20 -8.49 -18.51
C MET A 403 -4.62 -9.74 -19.13
N THR A 404 -5.48 -10.60 -19.61
CA THR A 404 -5.08 -11.86 -20.28
C THR A 404 -5.69 -11.95 -21.67
N LEU A 405 -4.87 -12.24 -22.66
CA LEU A 405 -5.28 -12.54 -24.03
C LEU A 405 -4.60 -13.82 -24.48
N VAL A 406 -5.38 -14.76 -24.97
CA VAL A 406 -4.88 -15.95 -25.69
C VAL A 406 -5.48 -15.95 -27.08
N ALA A 407 -4.65 -16.02 -28.07
CA ALA A 407 -5.05 -16.00 -29.47
C ALA A 407 -4.50 -17.20 -30.22
N LEU A 408 -5.32 -17.75 -31.10
CA LEU A 408 -4.92 -18.78 -32.07
C LEU A 408 -5.19 -18.30 -33.49
N GLU A 409 -4.41 -18.76 -34.47
CA GLU A 409 -4.57 -18.53 -35.90
C GLU A 409 -4.41 -19.84 -36.63
N ILE A 410 -5.31 -20.13 -37.56
CA ILE A 410 -5.16 -21.27 -38.47
C ILE A 410 -4.22 -20.87 -39.61
N LEU A 411 -3.19 -21.69 -39.83
CA LEU A 411 -2.23 -21.45 -40.91
C LEU A 411 -2.82 -21.85 -42.25
N PRO A 412 -2.43 -21.17 -43.35
CA PRO A 412 -2.85 -21.52 -44.71
C PRO A 412 -2.50 -22.94 -45.16
#